data_cdec10be40f41b29d2c61e565949a50e
#
_entry.id   cdec10be40f41b29d2c61e565949a50e
#
_cell.length_a   1.000
_cell.length_b   1.000
_cell.length_c   1.000
_cell.angle_alpha   90.00
_cell.angle_beta   90.00
_cell.angle_gamma   90.00
#
_symmetry.space_group_name_H-M   'P 1'
#
loop_
_entity.id
_entity.type
_entity.pdbx_description
1 polymer ?
#
loop_
_entity_poly.entity_id
_entity_poly.type
_entity_poly.pdbx_seq_one_letter_code
_entity_poly.pdbx_strand_id
1 'polypeptide(L)'
;MSLSDPILTAPGAGRTVESGHGSSAELKIAGEQSGGDWAVVEWRVRAGDEPPMHTHTREDETLYLLEGAITAYVGGEKIEVEAGSYAALPKDLPHALTVHGEEARLLITLEPAGAEYLFVPRDDSDADPANFGLVIHQAAPAM
;
A
#
# COMPACT_ATOMS: atom_id res chain seq x y z
N MET A 1 21.27 -1.84 1.46
CA MET A 1 21.90 -3.09 1.00
C MET A 1 21.32 -3.45 -0.35
N SER A 2 22.16 -3.77 -1.32
CA SER A 2 21.69 -4.15 -2.65
C SER A 2 21.39 -5.65 -2.70
N LEU A 3 20.61 -6.04 -3.71
CA LEU A 3 20.33 -7.45 -3.95
C LEU A 3 21.63 -8.17 -4.37
N SER A 4 21.78 -9.40 -3.90
CA SER A 4 22.85 -10.29 -4.34
C SER A 4 22.36 -11.29 -5.40
N ASP A 5 21.07 -11.58 -5.41
CA ASP A 5 20.45 -12.53 -6.34
C ASP A 5 19.16 -11.97 -6.90
N PRO A 6 18.78 -12.37 -8.12
CA PRO A 6 17.49 -11.95 -8.67
C PRO A 6 16.33 -12.55 -7.87
N ILE A 7 15.23 -11.81 -7.81
CA ILE A 7 13.99 -12.25 -7.15
C ILE A 7 12.90 -12.31 -8.20
N LEU A 8 12.19 -13.43 -8.26
CA LEU A 8 11.02 -13.57 -9.11
C LEU A 8 9.87 -14.09 -8.28
N THR A 9 8.76 -13.34 -8.27
CA THR A 9 7.51 -13.81 -7.68
C THR A 9 6.49 -13.93 -8.80
N ALA A 10 6.19 -15.15 -9.20
CA ALA A 10 5.24 -15.43 -10.27
C ALA A 10 3.83 -14.99 -9.87
N PRO A 11 2.90 -14.84 -10.84
CA PRO A 11 1.53 -14.46 -10.53
C PRO A 11 0.92 -15.37 -9.46
N GLY A 12 0.41 -14.77 -8.38
CA GLY A 12 -0.23 -15.50 -7.30
C GLY A 12 0.70 -16.28 -6.39
N ALA A 13 2.00 -16.24 -6.61
CA ALA A 13 2.97 -17.05 -5.84
C ALA A 13 3.38 -16.40 -4.52
N GLY A 14 3.14 -15.11 -4.35
CA GLY A 14 3.43 -14.43 -3.09
C GLY A 14 2.39 -14.75 -2.03
N ARG A 15 2.74 -14.48 -0.77
CA ARG A 15 1.79 -14.67 0.32
C ARG A 15 0.63 -13.69 0.15
N THR A 16 -0.59 -14.20 0.19
CA THR A 16 -1.80 -13.42 -0.07
C THR A 16 -2.69 -13.43 1.17
N VAL A 17 -3.23 -12.26 1.50
CA VAL A 17 -4.16 -12.09 2.62
C VAL A 17 -5.41 -11.39 2.10
N GLU A 18 -6.58 -11.91 2.48
CA GLU A 18 -7.84 -11.26 2.22
C GLU A 18 -8.22 -10.38 3.40
N SER A 19 -8.90 -9.27 3.13
CA SER A 19 -9.29 -8.33 4.17
C SER A 19 -10.59 -7.61 3.77
N GLY A 20 -11.24 -7.00 4.78
CA GLY A 20 -12.43 -6.21 4.55
C GLY A 20 -13.54 -7.01 3.87
N HIS A 21 -14.13 -6.43 2.86
CA HIS A 21 -15.27 -6.99 2.13
C HIS A 21 -14.86 -7.44 0.72
N GLY A 22 -13.83 -8.27 0.65
CA GLY A 22 -13.36 -8.83 -0.62
C GLY A 22 -12.10 -8.18 -1.17
N SER A 23 -11.42 -7.37 -0.37
CA SER A 23 -10.10 -6.85 -0.72
C SER A 23 -9.04 -7.92 -0.48
N SER A 24 -7.91 -7.80 -1.15
CA SER A 24 -6.80 -8.74 -0.98
C SER A 24 -5.47 -8.05 -1.27
N ALA A 25 -4.41 -8.58 -0.67
CA ALA A 25 -3.06 -8.09 -0.93
C ALA A 25 -2.13 -9.29 -1.09
N GLU A 26 -1.23 -9.18 -2.06
CA GLU A 26 -0.20 -10.20 -2.30
C GLU A 26 1.17 -9.56 -2.10
N LEU A 27 2.00 -10.17 -1.25
CA LEU A 27 3.36 -9.72 -1.01
C LEU A 27 4.24 -10.19 -2.17
N LYS A 28 4.64 -9.26 -3.04
CA LYS A 28 5.45 -9.59 -4.22
C LYS A 28 6.94 -9.67 -3.86
N ILE A 29 7.42 -8.71 -3.07
CA ILE A 29 8.79 -8.72 -2.57
C ILE A 29 8.74 -8.24 -1.13
N ALA A 30 9.24 -9.09 -0.23
CA ALA A 30 9.32 -8.76 1.19
C ALA A 30 10.63 -8.05 1.51
N GLY A 31 10.63 -7.28 2.60
CA GLY A 31 11.84 -6.60 3.06
C GLY A 31 12.99 -7.56 3.33
N GLU A 32 12.71 -8.75 3.83
CA GLU A 32 13.75 -9.74 4.07
C GLU A 32 14.47 -10.14 2.78
N GLN A 33 13.78 -10.11 1.65
CA GLN A 33 14.38 -10.46 0.36
C GLN A 33 15.25 -9.35 -0.20
N SER A 34 14.94 -8.09 0.11
CA SER A 34 15.66 -6.91 -0.41
C SER A 34 16.71 -6.38 0.56
N GLY A 35 16.90 -7.05 1.71
CA GLY A 35 17.79 -6.54 2.75
C GLY A 35 17.23 -5.33 3.48
N GLY A 36 15.92 -5.13 3.42
CA GLY A 36 15.25 -4.03 4.10
C GLY A 36 15.12 -2.77 3.25
N ASP A 37 15.64 -2.76 2.03
CA ASP A 37 15.69 -1.54 1.23
C ASP A 37 14.32 -1.16 0.64
N TRP A 38 13.48 -2.14 0.30
CA TRP A 38 12.17 -1.90 -0.29
C TRP A 38 11.29 -3.15 -0.22
N ALA A 39 10.00 -2.94 -0.40
CA ALA A 39 9.02 -4.03 -0.48
C ALA A 39 7.97 -3.68 -1.51
N VAL A 40 7.34 -4.70 -2.11
CA VAL A 40 6.32 -4.53 -3.13
C VAL A 40 5.10 -5.37 -2.80
N VAL A 41 3.93 -4.73 -2.84
CA VAL A 41 2.64 -5.37 -2.57
C VAL A 41 1.71 -5.08 -3.74
N GLU A 42 1.04 -6.11 -4.25
CA GLU A 42 -0.06 -5.91 -5.18
C GLU A 42 -1.34 -5.91 -4.34
N TRP A 43 -2.08 -4.81 -4.40
CA TRP A 43 -3.24 -4.58 -3.54
C TRP A 43 -4.49 -4.43 -4.40
N ARG A 44 -5.48 -5.27 -4.13
CA ARG A 44 -6.80 -5.13 -4.72
C ARG A 44 -7.73 -4.64 -3.63
N VAL A 45 -8.14 -3.39 -3.74
CA VAL A 45 -8.96 -2.73 -2.74
C VAL A 45 -10.37 -2.49 -3.28
N ARG A 46 -11.35 -2.95 -2.53
CA ARG A 46 -12.74 -2.72 -2.86
C ARG A 46 -13.21 -1.41 -2.25
N ALA A 47 -14.12 -0.74 -2.95
CA ALA A 47 -14.73 0.49 -2.42
C ALA A 47 -15.39 0.19 -1.07
N GLY A 48 -15.08 1.01 -0.08
CA GLY A 48 -15.53 0.83 1.30
C GLY A 48 -14.47 0.22 2.21
N ASP A 49 -13.44 -0.40 1.66
CA ASP A 49 -12.34 -1.00 2.43
C ASP A 49 -11.12 -0.10 2.52
N GLU A 50 -11.18 1.11 1.97
CA GLU A 50 -10.03 2.02 2.00
C GLU A 50 -9.67 2.37 3.44
N PRO A 51 -8.37 2.39 3.76
CA PRO A 51 -7.95 2.77 5.10
C PRO A 51 -8.21 4.25 5.38
N PRO A 52 -8.31 4.63 6.66
CA PRO A 52 -8.45 6.04 7.02
C PRO A 52 -7.21 6.84 6.63
N MET A 53 -7.33 8.17 6.60
CA MET A 53 -6.19 9.02 6.34
C MET A 53 -5.08 8.76 7.36
N HIS A 54 -3.87 8.65 6.88
CA HIS A 54 -2.73 8.28 7.70
C HIS A 54 -1.44 8.89 7.17
N THR A 55 -0.40 8.84 8.01
CA THR A 55 0.93 9.32 7.65
C THR A 55 1.93 8.20 7.90
N HIS A 56 2.76 7.91 6.90
CA HIS A 56 3.91 7.02 7.07
C HIS A 56 5.08 7.86 7.56
N THR A 57 5.63 7.52 8.72
CA THR A 57 6.73 8.28 9.31
C THR A 57 8.10 7.67 9.00
N ARG A 58 8.15 6.53 8.35
CA ARG A 58 9.39 5.79 8.10
C ARG A 58 9.74 5.61 6.64
N GLU A 59 8.75 5.60 5.74
CA GLU A 59 8.95 5.24 4.34
C GLU A 59 8.22 6.15 3.39
N ASP A 60 8.76 6.23 2.17
CA ASP A 60 8.02 6.73 1.03
C ASP A 60 7.19 5.59 0.45
N GLU A 61 6.00 5.90 -0.03
CA GLU A 61 5.15 4.94 -0.71
C GLU A 61 4.95 5.41 -2.15
N THR A 62 5.07 4.49 -3.10
CA THR A 62 4.69 4.79 -4.48
C THR A 62 3.62 3.81 -4.89
N LEU A 63 2.76 4.24 -5.81
CA LEU A 63 1.72 3.38 -6.33
C LEU A 63 1.64 3.48 -7.85
N TYR A 64 1.43 2.35 -8.47
CA TYR A 64 1.09 2.26 -9.88
C TYR A 64 -0.32 1.70 -9.96
N LEU A 65 -1.24 2.45 -10.57
CA LEU A 65 -2.62 2.00 -10.68
C LEU A 65 -2.74 1.07 -11.88
N LEU A 66 -2.97 -0.21 -11.61
CA LEU A 66 -3.07 -1.24 -12.63
C LEU A 66 -4.46 -1.29 -13.26
N GLU A 67 -5.51 -1.19 -12.44
CA GLU A 67 -6.90 -1.25 -12.89
C GLU A 67 -7.77 -0.37 -12.00
N GLY A 68 -8.81 0.21 -12.59
CA GLY A 68 -9.75 1.05 -11.88
C GLY A 68 -9.40 2.52 -11.94
N ALA A 69 -9.98 3.29 -11.05
CA ALA A 69 -9.73 4.72 -10.89
C ALA A 69 -9.83 5.08 -9.42
N ILE A 70 -8.98 5.97 -8.96
CA ILE A 70 -9.00 6.41 -7.56
C ILE A 70 -8.84 7.93 -7.48
N THR A 71 -9.26 8.49 -6.35
CA THR A 71 -8.86 9.83 -5.93
C THR A 71 -7.87 9.67 -4.80
N ALA A 72 -6.69 10.28 -4.93
CA ALA A 72 -5.70 10.30 -3.87
C ALA A 72 -5.72 11.66 -3.19
N TYR A 73 -5.67 11.66 -1.86
CA TYR A 73 -5.55 12.86 -1.03
C TYR A 73 -4.16 12.84 -0.44
N VAL A 74 -3.32 13.80 -0.80
CA VAL A 74 -1.91 13.81 -0.41
C VAL A 74 -1.52 15.19 0.05
N GLY A 75 -1.19 15.37 1.33
CA GLY A 75 -0.74 16.64 1.87
C GLY A 75 -1.73 17.78 1.64
N GLY A 76 -3.03 17.49 1.65
CA GLY A 76 -4.07 18.49 1.42
C GLY A 76 -4.46 18.69 -0.03
N GLU A 77 -3.78 18.02 -0.96
CA GLU A 77 -4.13 18.05 -2.38
C GLU A 77 -5.01 16.87 -2.75
N LYS A 78 -5.89 17.09 -3.70
CA LYS A 78 -6.77 16.05 -4.24
C LYS A 78 -6.35 15.75 -5.66
N ILE A 79 -5.96 14.50 -5.91
CA ILE A 79 -5.38 14.08 -7.19
C ILE A 79 -6.22 12.93 -7.76
N GLU A 80 -6.74 13.14 -8.99
CA GLU A 80 -7.43 12.07 -9.70
C GLU A 80 -6.38 11.18 -10.39
N VAL A 81 -6.49 9.86 -10.18
CA VAL A 81 -5.52 8.88 -10.69
C VAL A 81 -6.25 7.87 -11.56
N GLU A 82 -5.85 7.78 -12.82
CA GLU A 82 -6.38 6.79 -13.75
C GLU A 82 -5.43 5.62 -13.93
N ALA A 83 -5.93 4.51 -14.44
CA ALA A 83 -5.10 3.32 -14.68
C ALA A 83 -3.94 3.67 -15.61
N GLY A 84 -2.75 3.17 -15.26
CA GLY A 84 -1.51 3.49 -15.97
C GLY A 84 -0.74 4.65 -15.34
N SER A 85 -1.31 5.31 -14.34
CA SER A 85 -0.62 6.41 -13.63
C SER A 85 0.27 5.89 -12.52
N TYR A 86 1.34 6.61 -12.28
CA TYR A 86 2.28 6.34 -11.20
C TYR A 86 2.33 7.54 -10.27
N ALA A 87 2.13 7.33 -8.97
CA ALA A 87 2.10 8.42 -8.00
C ALA A 87 3.06 8.14 -6.85
N ALA A 88 3.69 9.19 -6.34
CA ALA A 88 4.54 9.12 -5.16
C ALA A 88 3.85 9.81 -3.99
N LEU A 89 3.82 9.12 -2.86
CA LEU A 89 3.25 9.61 -1.61
C LEU A 89 4.38 9.75 -0.61
N PRO A 90 4.96 10.95 -0.50
CA PRO A 90 6.15 11.14 0.33
C PRO A 90 5.91 10.83 1.81
N LYS A 91 6.96 10.36 2.47
CA LYS A 91 7.00 10.20 3.91
C LYS A 91 6.59 11.51 4.59
N ASP A 92 5.92 11.39 5.72
CA ASP A 92 5.49 12.49 6.58
C ASP A 92 4.34 13.35 6.03
N LEU A 93 3.83 13.06 4.84
CA LEU A 93 2.62 13.71 4.34
C LEU A 93 1.41 12.82 4.57
N PRO A 94 0.33 13.35 5.15
CA PRO A 94 -0.89 12.55 5.33
C PRO A 94 -1.50 12.22 3.97
N HIS A 95 -1.97 10.98 3.82
CA HIS A 95 -2.63 10.58 2.59
C HIS A 95 -3.79 9.60 2.84
N ALA A 96 -4.67 9.54 1.86
CA ALA A 96 -5.77 8.60 1.80
C ALA A 96 -6.14 8.41 0.33
N LEU A 97 -6.90 7.37 0.05
CA LEU A 97 -7.45 7.20 -1.30
C LEU A 97 -8.91 6.78 -1.22
N THR A 98 -9.64 7.09 -2.29
CA THR A 98 -11.02 6.66 -2.46
C THR A 98 -11.12 5.95 -3.80
N VAL A 99 -11.73 4.76 -3.80
CA VAL A 99 -11.90 3.96 -5.01
C VAL A 99 -13.17 4.40 -5.73
N HIS A 100 -13.06 4.59 -7.04
CA HIS A 100 -14.23 4.81 -7.90
C HIS A 100 -14.69 3.47 -8.45
N GLY A 101 -16.01 3.24 -8.48
CA GLY A 101 -16.55 1.97 -8.90
C GLY A 101 -16.42 0.93 -7.82
N GLU A 102 -16.22 -0.32 -8.20
CA GLU A 102 -16.25 -1.45 -7.27
C GLU A 102 -14.89 -1.72 -6.63
N GLU A 103 -13.82 -1.63 -7.40
CA GLU A 103 -12.48 -1.95 -6.89
C GLU A 103 -11.40 -1.30 -7.74
N ALA A 104 -10.21 -1.21 -7.15
CA ALA A 104 -9.00 -0.80 -7.84
C ALA A 104 -7.89 -1.80 -7.55
N ARG A 105 -6.95 -1.95 -8.47
CA ARG A 105 -5.79 -2.82 -8.30
C ARG A 105 -4.53 -1.99 -8.47
N LEU A 106 -3.69 -2.00 -7.44
CA LEU A 106 -2.52 -1.14 -7.34
C LEU A 106 -1.28 -1.98 -7.06
N LEU A 107 -0.15 -1.51 -7.60
CA LEU A 107 1.15 -2.02 -7.21
C LEU A 107 1.79 -0.97 -6.31
N ILE A 108 2.03 -1.36 -5.06
CA ILE A 108 2.56 -0.47 -4.02
C ILE A 108 4.03 -0.82 -3.79
N THR A 109 4.89 0.19 -3.76
CA THR A 109 6.29 0.02 -3.34
C THR A 109 6.53 0.86 -2.10
N LEU A 110 7.16 0.28 -1.11
CA LEU A 110 7.52 0.91 0.16
C LEU A 110 9.03 0.95 0.27
N GLU A 111 9.59 2.12 0.56
CA GLU A 111 11.04 2.34 0.60
C GLU A 111 11.40 3.28 1.75
N PRO A 112 12.13 2.80 2.80
CA PRO A 112 12.55 1.42 3.00
C PRO A 112 11.40 0.46 3.28
N ALA A 113 11.70 -0.83 3.29
CA ALA A 113 10.72 -1.85 3.64
C ALA A 113 10.34 -1.79 5.11
N GLY A 114 9.23 -2.41 5.46
CA GLY A 114 8.73 -2.54 6.83
C GLY A 114 7.21 -2.51 6.88
N ALA A 115 6.58 -1.57 6.17
CA ALA A 115 5.13 -1.39 6.24
C ALA A 115 4.34 -2.35 5.35
N GLU A 116 5.00 -3.22 4.60
CA GLU A 116 4.31 -4.23 3.79
C GLU A 116 3.43 -5.14 4.64
N TYR A 117 3.78 -5.31 5.90
CA TYR A 117 3.02 -6.16 6.82
C TYR A 117 1.72 -5.51 7.31
N LEU A 118 1.50 -4.23 7.01
CA LEU A 118 0.18 -3.62 7.18
C LEU A 118 -0.80 -4.16 6.15
N PHE A 119 -0.32 -4.44 4.93
CA PHE A 119 -1.14 -5.03 3.86
C PHE A 119 -1.25 -6.54 3.99
N VAL A 120 -0.16 -7.20 4.40
CA VAL A 120 -0.05 -8.66 4.46
C VAL A 120 0.47 -9.03 5.85
N PRO A 121 -0.37 -8.96 6.90
CA PRO A 121 0.07 -9.24 8.27
C PRO A 121 0.65 -10.64 8.43
N ARG A 122 1.70 -10.76 9.22
CA ARG A 122 2.34 -12.06 9.53
C ARG A 122 1.53 -12.78 10.60
N ASP A 123 1.02 -12.02 11.56
CA ASP A 123 0.18 -12.51 12.66
C ASP A 123 -0.55 -11.30 13.30
N ASP A 124 -1.25 -11.53 14.40
CA ASP A 124 -2.04 -10.49 15.06
C ASP A 124 -1.20 -9.31 15.57
N SER A 125 0.11 -9.49 15.75
CA SER A 125 0.99 -8.41 16.21
C SER A 125 1.14 -7.31 15.17
N ASP A 126 0.87 -7.61 13.91
CA ASP A 126 0.95 -6.65 12.82
C ASP A 126 -0.34 -5.81 12.68
N ALA A 127 -1.32 -6.04 13.54
CA ALA A 127 -2.57 -5.29 13.49
C ALA A 127 -2.45 -3.86 14.01
N ASP A 128 -1.42 -3.56 14.81
CA ASP A 128 -1.25 -2.21 15.35
C ASP A 128 -0.40 -1.36 14.41
N PRO A 129 -1.00 -0.34 13.76
CA PRO A 129 -0.25 0.50 12.83
C PRO A 129 0.94 1.23 13.47
N ALA A 130 0.87 1.50 14.78
CA ALA A 130 1.94 2.20 15.47
C ALA A 130 3.25 1.42 15.45
N ASN A 131 3.21 0.09 15.34
CA ASN A 131 4.40 -0.74 15.26
C ASN A 131 5.19 -0.49 13.97
N PHE A 132 4.55 0.13 12.97
CA PHE A 132 5.19 0.44 11.68
C PHE A 132 5.41 1.94 11.50
N GLY A 133 5.25 2.72 12.57
CA GLY A 133 5.40 4.16 12.49
C GLY A 133 4.26 4.86 11.78
N LEU A 134 3.12 4.21 11.61
CA LEU A 134 1.96 4.78 10.96
C LEU A 134 1.13 5.56 11.97
N VAL A 135 0.75 6.77 11.59
CA VAL A 135 -0.14 7.61 12.40
C VAL A 135 -1.49 7.69 11.70
N ILE A 136 -2.53 7.20 12.37
CA ILE A 136 -3.90 7.27 11.85
C ILE A 136 -4.49 8.60 12.30
N HIS A 137 -5.04 9.37 11.34
CA HIS A 137 -5.63 10.67 11.65
C HIS A 137 -7.12 10.54 11.90
N GLN A 138 -7.86 10.21 10.86
CA GLN A 138 -9.31 10.08 10.92
C GLN A 138 -9.77 9.22 9.76
N ALA A 139 -11.07 8.97 9.66
CA ALA A 139 -11.61 8.29 8.50
C ALA A 139 -11.23 9.05 7.22
N ALA A 140 -11.13 8.33 6.11
CA ALA A 140 -10.85 8.94 4.82
C ALA A 140 -11.86 10.05 4.53
N PRO A 141 -11.44 11.16 3.86
CA PRO A 141 -12.34 12.24 3.57
C PRO A 141 -13.48 11.79 2.65
N ALA A 142 -14.65 12.42 2.83
CA ALA A 142 -15.78 12.18 1.96
C ALA A 142 -15.49 12.73 0.56
N MET A 143 -16.00 12.05 -0.45
CA MET A 143 -15.85 12.47 -1.83
C MET A 143 -16.77 13.63 -2.16
#